data_1e4589075e8d03abcf787630761a8014
#
_entry.id   1e4589075e8d03abcf787630761a8014
#
_cell.length_a   1.000
_cell.length_b   1.000
_cell.length_c   1.000
_cell.angle_alpha   90.00
_cell.angle_beta   90.00
_cell.angle_gamma   90.00
#
_symmetry.space_group_name_H-M   'P 1'
#
loop_
_entity.id
_entity.type
_entity.pdbx_description
1 polymer ?
#
loop_
_entity_poly.entity_id
_entity_poly.type
_entity_poly.pdbx_seq_one_letter_code
_entity_poly.pdbx_strand_id
1 'polypeptide(L)'
;YLCILLTHLPNIMGLLKPNQVLNKAYRQVAIETTDFDLFKNALRTLRDNIVDGQREHTQKEHLRNFLSETFYKTYYMAPEEDIDLAIRLDKTIKSNIGLLIEVKSTTNKGEMISNDNLNRKALQELLLYYLKERVNKKNNDIKYLIATNIHEFFIFDAHEFERKFYQNKQLRREFQDFVDGRKTSNKTDFFYTEIATTYIEEVKDSLEYTYFNLQDYQHLLDRTDSSASRKLIELYKIFSDTHLLKLSFQNDSNSLNRGFYTELLHIIGIEERKENNKTVIVRKAVERRDEASLLENTINQLDAEDCLRHINGRLYGNDYEERLFNVAMELCITWMNRILFLKLLEAQMLKYHNGDAIYKFLSITKIHDYDDLNTLFFQVLARDM
;
A
#
# COMPACT_ATOMS: atom_id res chain seq x y z
N TYR A 1 -42.31 12.46 10.81
CA TYR A 1 -41.58 12.58 12.10
C TYR A 1 -40.64 11.42 12.42
N LEU A 2 -40.44 10.45 11.51
CA LEU A 2 -39.53 9.29 11.72
C LEU A 2 -38.28 9.31 10.83
N CYS A 3 -37.99 10.40 10.12
CA CYS A 3 -36.87 10.49 9.16
C CYS A 3 -35.72 11.41 9.61
N ILE A 4 -35.73 11.90 10.85
CA ILE A 4 -34.75 12.88 11.36
C ILE A 4 -33.80 12.28 12.41
N LEU A 5 -33.93 11.00 12.77
CA LEU A 5 -33.13 10.37 13.84
C LEU A 5 -31.92 9.54 13.34
N LEU A 6 -31.57 9.59 12.05
CA LEU A 6 -30.44 8.82 11.49
C LEU A 6 -29.24 9.68 11.00
N THR A 7 -29.15 10.95 11.36
CA THR A 7 -28.08 11.83 10.85
C THR A 7 -27.11 12.41 11.88
N HIS A 8 -27.09 11.91 13.10
CA HIS A 8 -26.10 12.36 14.10
C HIS A 8 -25.43 11.18 14.81
N LEU A 9 -24.67 10.38 14.06
CA LEU A 9 -23.48 9.77 14.66
C LEU A 9 -22.43 10.91 14.76
N PRO A 10 -21.82 11.16 15.93
CA PRO A 10 -20.72 12.08 16.02
C PRO A 10 -19.67 11.65 15.00
N ASN A 11 -19.13 12.60 14.26
CA ASN A 11 -17.96 12.37 13.39
C ASN A 11 -16.81 11.99 14.33
N ILE A 12 -16.65 10.69 14.59
CA ILE A 12 -15.50 10.17 15.31
C ILE A 12 -14.32 10.46 14.40
N MET A 13 -13.44 11.36 14.79
CA MET A 13 -12.22 11.66 14.04
C MET A 13 -11.46 10.34 13.88
N GLY A 14 -11.19 9.95 12.62
CA GLY A 14 -10.43 8.74 12.29
C GLY A 14 -11.27 7.56 11.76
N LEU A 15 -12.61 7.55 11.92
CA LEU A 15 -13.45 6.47 11.40
C LEU A 15 -13.74 6.68 9.91
N LEU A 16 -13.37 5.70 9.09
CA LEU A 16 -13.59 5.67 7.64
C LEU A 16 -14.55 4.54 7.24
N LYS A 17 -15.42 4.82 6.28
CA LYS A 17 -16.30 3.79 5.69
C LYS A 17 -15.59 3.05 4.56
N PRO A 18 -15.99 1.80 4.22
CA PRO A 18 -15.40 1.02 3.13
C PRO A 18 -15.23 1.79 1.81
N ASN A 19 -16.22 2.56 1.40
CA ASN A 19 -16.18 3.32 0.16
C ASN A 19 -15.21 4.52 0.17
N GLN A 20 -14.75 4.96 1.32
CA GLN A 20 -13.82 6.08 1.46
C GLN A 20 -12.36 5.66 1.31
N VAL A 21 -12.03 4.42 1.71
CA VAL A 21 -10.66 3.90 1.71
C VAL A 21 -10.29 3.16 0.43
N LEU A 22 -11.27 2.66 -0.31
CA LEU A 22 -11.02 2.00 -1.60
C LEU A 22 -10.47 2.99 -2.62
N ASN A 23 -9.38 2.61 -3.29
CA ASN A 23 -8.84 3.37 -4.42
C ASN A 23 -9.94 3.68 -5.45
N LYS A 24 -10.02 4.95 -5.89
CA LYS A 24 -11.07 5.41 -6.81
C LYS A 24 -11.08 4.64 -8.13
N ALA A 25 -9.91 4.30 -8.68
CA ALA A 25 -9.79 3.51 -9.90
C ALA A 25 -10.19 2.05 -9.63
N TYR A 26 -9.76 1.46 -8.52
CA TYR A 26 -10.15 0.09 -8.14
C TYR A 26 -11.66 -0.05 -7.94
N ARG A 27 -12.34 0.96 -7.44
CA ARG A 27 -13.82 0.95 -7.35
C ARG A 27 -14.53 0.78 -8.69
N GLN A 28 -13.89 1.19 -9.79
CA GLN A 28 -14.43 1.08 -11.15
C GLN A 28 -14.08 -0.24 -11.84
N VAL A 29 -13.15 -1.02 -11.31
CA VAL A 29 -12.81 -2.33 -11.87
C VAL A 29 -14.01 -3.25 -11.77
N ALA A 30 -14.40 -3.86 -12.88
CA ALA A 30 -15.46 -4.88 -12.90
C ALA A 30 -15.02 -6.13 -12.12
N ILE A 31 -15.96 -6.79 -11.46
CA ILE A 31 -15.74 -8.07 -10.81
C ILE A 31 -16.37 -9.13 -11.71
N GLU A 32 -15.67 -10.24 -11.93
CA GLU A 32 -16.22 -11.38 -12.65
C GLU A 32 -17.42 -11.97 -11.87
N THR A 33 -18.48 -12.31 -12.58
CA THR A 33 -19.70 -12.80 -11.95
C THR A 33 -19.46 -14.07 -11.12
N THR A 34 -18.58 -14.95 -11.60
CA THR A 34 -18.19 -16.19 -10.91
C THR A 34 -17.52 -15.89 -9.55
N ASP A 35 -16.62 -14.92 -9.49
CA ASP A 35 -15.92 -14.56 -8.28
C ASP A 35 -16.83 -13.87 -7.28
N PHE A 36 -17.74 -13.05 -7.78
CA PHE A 36 -18.74 -12.39 -6.95
C PHE A 36 -19.75 -13.37 -6.36
N ASP A 37 -20.19 -14.37 -7.14
CA ASP A 37 -21.09 -15.42 -6.65
C ASP A 37 -20.39 -16.35 -5.65
N LEU A 38 -19.12 -16.69 -5.88
CA LEU A 38 -18.28 -17.42 -4.92
C LEU A 38 -18.21 -16.66 -3.58
N PHE A 39 -17.91 -15.37 -3.63
CA PHE A 39 -17.85 -14.51 -2.44
C PHE A 39 -19.19 -14.48 -1.68
N LYS A 40 -20.33 -14.28 -2.37
CA LYS A 40 -21.65 -14.28 -1.73
C LYS A 40 -21.96 -15.62 -1.05
N ASN A 41 -21.61 -16.73 -1.69
CA ASN A 41 -21.83 -18.06 -1.12
C ASN A 41 -20.93 -18.31 0.10
N ALA A 42 -19.65 -17.98 0.01
CA ALA A 42 -18.72 -18.07 1.14
C ALA A 42 -19.15 -17.17 2.31
N LEU A 43 -19.66 -15.97 2.02
CA LEU A 43 -20.18 -15.05 3.04
C LEU A 43 -21.44 -15.59 3.72
N ARG A 44 -22.35 -16.26 2.97
CA ARG A 44 -23.50 -16.98 3.56
C ARG A 44 -23.02 -18.10 4.48
N THR A 45 -22.06 -18.90 4.01
CA THR A 45 -21.48 -19.99 4.81
C THR A 45 -20.84 -19.45 6.09
N LEU A 46 -20.10 -18.35 6.02
CA LEU A 46 -19.53 -17.70 7.20
C LEU A 46 -20.63 -17.28 8.17
N ARG A 47 -21.66 -16.57 7.68
CA ARG A 47 -22.80 -16.13 8.49
C ARG A 47 -23.48 -17.30 9.21
N ASP A 48 -23.78 -18.38 8.48
CA ASP A 48 -24.55 -19.51 8.97
C ASP A 48 -23.76 -20.36 9.97
N ASN A 49 -22.43 -20.32 9.90
CA ASN A 49 -21.53 -21.06 10.78
C ASN A 49 -21.14 -20.28 12.05
N ILE A 50 -21.33 -18.97 12.10
CA ILE A 50 -21.02 -18.18 13.29
C ILE A 50 -22.21 -18.21 14.26
N VAL A 51 -22.01 -18.84 15.41
CA VAL A 51 -22.99 -18.92 16.49
C VAL A 51 -22.38 -18.33 17.75
N ASP A 52 -23.13 -17.47 18.41
CA ASP A 52 -22.70 -16.89 19.69
C ASP A 52 -22.42 -17.97 20.74
N GLY A 53 -21.34 -17.80 21.48
CA GLY A 53 -20.89 -18.77 22.47
C GLY A 53 -20.00 -19.90 21.94
N GLN A 54 -19.75 -19.97 20.64
CA GLN A 54 -18.71 -20.84 20.10
C GLN A 54 -17.32 -20.45 20.64
N ARG A 55 -16.43 -21.45 20.72
CA ARG A 55 -15.02 -21.21 21.06
C ARG A 55 -14.37 -20.29 20.03
N GLU A 56 -13.55 -19.37 20.47
CA GLU A 56 -12.83 -18.42 19.63
C GLU A 56 -12.06 -19.12 18.50
N HIS A 57 -11.37 -20.20 18.79
CA HIS A 57 -10.67 -21.00 17.79
C HIS A 57 -11.58 -21.48 16.64
N THR A 58 -12.81 -21.91 16.93
CA THR A 58 -13.76 -22.32 15.91
C THR A 58 -14.18 -21.16 15.03
N GLN A 59 -14.42 -20.00 15.64
CA GLN A 59 -14.75 -18.77 14.89
C GLN A 59 -13.59 -18.30 14.00
N LYS A 60 -12.34 -18.40 14.47
CA LYS A 60 -11.12 -18.13 13.67
C LYS A 60 -11.04 -19.03 12.43
N GLU A 61 -11.34 -20.33 12.58
CA GLU A 61 -11.33 -21.26 11.45
C GLU A 61 -12.40 -20.93 10.42
N HIS A 62 -13.59 -20.49 10.84
CA HIS A 62 -14.62 -20.05 9.89
C HIS A 62 -14.18 -18.82 9.09
N LEU A 63 -13.55 -17.84 9.74
CA LEU A 63 -12.99 -16.66 9.07
C LEU A 63 -11.85 -17.05 8.12
N ARG A 64 -10.96 -17.92 8.56
CA ARG A 64 -9.86 -18.44 7.73
C ARG A 64 -10.38 -19.12 6.48
N ASN A 65 -11.40 -19.99 6.62
CA ASN A 65 -11.99 -20.69 5.49
C ASN A 65 -12.63 -19.70 4.51
N PHE A 66 -13.39 -18.73 4.99
CA PHE A 66 -13.97 -17.67 4.16
C PHE A 66 -12.90 -16.94 3.34
N LEU A 67 -11.82 -16.49 3.96
CA LEU A 67 -10.74 -15.77 3.29
C LEU A 67 -10.01 -16.68 2.29
N SER A 68 -9.71 -17.92 2.69
CA SER A 68 -9.01 -18.90 1.86
C SER A 68 -9.81 -19.32 0.62
N GLU A 69 -11.13 -19.50 0.74
CA GLU A 69 -11.98 -19.88 -0.36
C GLU A 69 -12.21 -18.76 -1.37
N THR A 70 -12.15 -17.50 -0.92
CA THR A 70 -12.45 -16.33 -1.76
C THR A 70 -11.20 -15.70 -2.37
N PHE A 71 -10.34 -15.09 -1.57
CA PHE A 71 -9.28 -14.19 -2.07
C PHE A 71 -7.87 -14.75 -1.89
N TYR A 72 -7.65 -15.59 -0.86
CA TYR A 72 -6.29 -15.95 -0.41
C TYR A 72 -5.92 -17.41 -0.68
N LYS A 73 -6.58 -18.08 -1.61
CA LYS A 73 -6.29 -19.48 -1.99
C LYS A 73 -4.84 -19.71 -2.43
N THR A 74 -4.21 -18.69 -2.98
CA THR A 74 -2.85 -18.75 -3.51
C THR A 74 -1.80 -18.23 -2.56
N TYR A 75 -2.17 -17.87 -1.35
CA TYR A 75 -1.29 -17.30 -0.32
C TYR A 75 -1.09 -18.29 0.83
N TYR A 76 0.04 -18.16 1.52
CA TYR A 76 0.23 -18.89 2.76
C TYR A 76 -0.50 -18.17 3.90
N MET A 77 -1.42 -18.87 4.54
CA MET A 77 -2.24 -18.35 5.62
C MET A 77 -2.21 -19.32 6.80
N ALA A 78 -1.69 -18.87 7.94
CA ALA A 78 -1.59 -19.68 9.16
C ALA A 78 -1.53 -18.80 10.41
N PRO A 79 -1.86 -19.34 11.59
CA PRO A 79 -1.44 -18.76 12.85
C PRO A 79 0.09 -18.72 12.92
N GLU A 80 0.65 -17.66 13.48
CA GLU A 80 2.10 -17.55 13.66
C GLU A 80 2.45 -17.02 15.03
N GLU A 81 3.23 -17.79 15.80
CA GLU A 81 3.58 -17.45 17.19
C GLU A 81 2.32 -17.11 17.99
N ASP A 82 2.19 -15.83 18.37
CA ASP A 82 1.04 -15.33 19.11
C ASP A 82 -0.05 -14.72 18.19
N ILE A 83 0.18 -14.66 16.87
CA ILE A 83 -0.73 -14.04 15.89
C ILE A 83 -1.84 -15.03 15.54
N ASP A 84 -3.08 -14.61 15.65
CA ASP A 84 -4.23 -15.45 15.36
C ASP A 84 -4.29 -15.91 13.90
N LEU A 85 -4.03 -14.99 12.98
CA LEU A 85 -3.99 -15.29 11.56
C LEU A 85 -3.07 -14.31 10.84
N ALA A 86 -2.04 -14.82 10.17
CA ALA A 86 -1.15 -14.07 9.30
C ALA A 86 -1.32 -14.50 7.85
N ILE A 87 -1.39 -13.54 6.93
CA ILE A 87 -1.39 -13.80 5.49
C ILE A 87 -0.08 -13.28 4.91
N ARG A 88 0.66 -14.17 4.26
CA ARG A 88 1.94 -13.85 3.65
C ARG A 88 1.77 -13.40 2.21
N LEU A 89 2.76 -12.71 1.68
CA LEU A 89 2.71 -12.15 0.32
C LEU A 89 2.88 -13.21 -0.80
N ASP A 90 3.14 -14.47 -0.44
CA ASP A 90 3.34 -15.58 -1.36
C ASP A 90 2.86 -16.89 -0.69
N LYS A 91 2.82 -17.98 -1.47
CA LYS A 91 2.49 -19.35 -1.02
C LYS A 91 3.51 -19.95 -0.05
N THR A 92 4.66 -19.32 0.14
CA THR A 92 5.76 -19.89 0.91
C THR A 92 5.81 -19.32 2.33
N ILE A 93 6.11 -20.18 3.29
CA ILE A 93 6.32 -19.80 4.69
C ILE A 93 7.50 -18.84 4.88
N LYS A 94 8.37 -18.71 3.88
CA LYS A 94 9.54 -17.81 3.92
C LYS A 94 9.24 -16.39 3.45
N SER A 95 8.09 -16.16 2.81
CA SER A 95 7.71 -14.82 2.37
C SER A 95 7.30 -13.95 3.56
N ASN A 96 7.41 -12.63 3.39
CA ASN A 96 7.02 -11.68 4.44
C ASN A 96 5.51 -11.70 4.68
N ILE A 97 5.10 -11.41 5.91
CA ILE A 97 3.69 -11.21 6.27
C ILE A 97 3.25 -9.87 5.68
N GLY A 98 2.14 -9.89 4.95
CA GLY A 98 1.50 -8.70 4.39
C GLY A 98 0.27 -8.23 5.18
N LEU A 99 -0.42 -9.14 5.87
CA LEU A 99 -1.63 -8.86 6.63
C LEU A 99 -1.61 -9.59 7.98
N LEU A 100 -1.89 -8.85 9.05
CA LEU A 100 -2.05 -9.34 10.41
C LEU A 100 -3.52 -9.27 10.81
N ILE A 101 -4.06 -10.35 11.36
CA ILE A 101 -5.46 -10.39 11.81
C ILE A 101 -5.50 -10.92 13.24
N GLU A 102 -6.10 -10.16 14.12
CA GLU A 102 -6.44 -10.53 15.47
C GLU A 102 -7.95 -10.77 15.57
N VAL A 103 -8.34 -11.92 16.10
CA VAL A 103 -9.73 -12.34 16.17
C VAL A 103 -10.14 -12.55 17.62
N LYS A 104 -11.19 -11.90 18.05
CA LYS A 104 -11.82 -12.11 19.33
C LYS A 104 -13.16 -12.82 19.17
N SER A 105 -13.58 -13.58 20.18
CA SER A 105 -14.91 -14.18 20.18
C SER A 105 -16.01 -13.12 20.06
N THR A 106 -17.09 -13.45 19.35
CA THR A 106 -18.29 -12.58 19.20
C THR A 106 -18.86 -12.12 20.55
N THR A 107 -18.66 -12.90 21.60
CA THR A 107 -19.13 -12.60 22.96
C THR A 107 -18.11 -11.89 23.84
N ASN A 108 -16.83 -11.82 23.43
CA ASN A 108 -15.76 -11.19 24.21
C ASN A 108 -15.67 -9.68 23.97
N LYS A 109 -16.67 -8.94 24.42
CA LYS A 109 -16.73 -7.49 24.32
C LYS A 109 -15.67 -6.77 25.17
N GLY A 110 -15.09 -7.44 26.16
CA GLY A 110 -14.10 -6.85 27.05
C GLY A 110 -12.74 -6.65 26.40
N GLU A 111 -12.34 -7.57 25.52
CA GLU A 111 -11.05 -7.54 24.85
C GLU A 111 -11.14 -6.98 23.41
N MET A 112 -12.33 -7.03 22.79
CA MET A 112 -12.54 -6.45 21.46
C MET A 112 -12.64 -4.92 21.52
N ILE A 113 -12.00 -4.26 20.56
CA ILE A 113 -12.11 -2.80 20.38
C ILE A 113 -13.53 -2.40 19.95
N SER A 114 -13.89 -1.17 20.25
CA SER A 114 -15.14 -0.55 19.79
C SER A 114 -14.87 0.88 19.32
N ASN A 115 -15.81 1.47 18.59
CA ASN A 115 -15.68 2.86 18.14
C ASN A 115 -15.54 3.85 19.31
N ASP A 116 -16.06 3.51 20.48
CA ASP A 116 -15.93 4.33 21.70
C ASP A 116 -14.63 4.08 22.47
N ASN A 117 -14.00 2.94 22.25
CA ASN A 117 -12.77 2.57 22.93
C ASN A 117 -11.88 1.64 22.09
N LEU A 118 -10.86 2.24 21.48
CA LEU A 118 -9.82 1.52 20.75
C LEU A 118 -8.76 0.89 21.66
N ASN A 119 -8.60 1.41 22.91
CA ASN A 119 -7.57 0.91 23.81
C ASN A 119 -8.04 -0.36 24.54
N ARG A 120 -8.10 -1.45 23.81
CA ARG A 120 -8.46 -2.78 24.27
C ARG A 120 -7.39 -3.79 23.82
N LYS A 121 -7.44 -4.96 24.41
CA LYS A 121 -6.45 -6.03 24.22
C LYS A 121 -6.23 -6.36 22.74
N ALA A 122 -7.27 -6.43 21.90
CA ALA A 122 -7.12 -6.73 20.47
C ALA A 122 -6.20 -5.73 19.73
N LEU A 123 -6.25 -4.42 20.06
CA LEU A 123 -5.34 -3.45 19.46
C LEU A 123 -3.94 -3.51 20.09
N GLN A 124 -3.85 -3.81 21.37
CA GLN A 124 -2.58 -3.97 22.07
C GLN A 124 -1.79 -5.18 21.53
N GLU A 125 -2.47 -6.28 21.23
CA GLU A 125 -1.92 -7.47 20.57
C GLU A 125 -1.45 -7.14 19.15
N LEU A 126 -2.27 -6.50 18.34
CA LEU A 126 -1.85 -6.06 17.00
C LEU A 126 -0.63 -5.14 17.04
N LEU A 127 -0.54 -4.24 18.03
CA LEU A 127 0.64 -3.39 18.19
C LEU A 127 1.89 -4.19 18.53
N LEU A 128 1.77 -5.18 19.43
CA LEU A 128 2.90 -6.07 19.77
C LEU A 128 3.39 -6.83 18.52
N TYR A 129 2.46 -7.42 17.75
CA TYR A 129 2.79 -8.19 16.56
C TYR A 129 3.42 -7.32 15.49
N TYR A 130 2.87 -6.13 15.27
CA TYR A 130 3.44 -5.17 14.34
C TYR A 130 4.87 -4.78 14.72
N LEU A 131 5.14 -4.49 16.00
CA LEU A 131 6.48 -4.14 16.45
C LEU A 131 7.45 -5.34 16.37
N LYS A 132 7.01 -6.56 16.69
CA LYS A 132 7.80 -7.78 16.50
C LYS A 132 8.22 -7.94 15.02
N GLU A 133 7.28 -7.80 14.10
CA GLU A 133 7.56 -7.89 12.67
C GLU A 133 8.48 -6.76 12.19
N ARG A 134 8.19 -5.51 12.55
CA ARG A 134 8.93 -4.33 12.08
C ARG A 134 10.32 -4.19 12.68
N VAL A 135 10.47 -4.43 13.99
CA VAL A 135 11.74 -4.21 14.71
C VAL A 135 12.61 -5.46 14.64
N ASN A 136 12.07 -6.63 15.03
CA ASN A 136 12.87 -7.84 15.18
C ASN A 136 13.10 -8.52 13.82
N LYS A 137 12.04 -8.70 13.01
CA LYS A 137 12.12 -9.39 11.72
C LYS A 137 12.42 -8.43 10.55
N LYS A 138 12.43 -7.10 10.80
CA LYS A 138 12.65 -6.05 9.79
C LYS A 138 11.70 -6.15 8.59
N ASN A 139 10.50 -6.63 8.84
CA ASN A 139 9.46 -6.77 7.82
C ASN A 139 8.83 -5.39 7.51
N ASN A 140 9.07 -4.87 6.31
CA ASN A 140 8.53 -3.60 5.82
C ASN A 140 7.28 -3.79 4.93
N ASP A 141 6.82 -5.03 4.79
CA ASP A 141 5.82 -5.39 3.79
C ASP A 141 4.41 -5.52 4.36
N ILE A 142 4.20 -5.31 5.65
CA ILE A 142 2.87 -5.27 6.24
C ILE A 142 2.07 -4.15 5.58
N LYS A 143 0.89 -4.48 5.07
CA LYS A 143 -0.01 -3.55 4.36
C LYS A 143 -1.17 -3.11 5.23
N TYR A 144 -1.80 -4.05 5.93
CA TYR A 144 -2.92 -3.78 6.83
C TYR A 144 -2.86 -4.65 8.09
N LEU A 145 -3.55 -4.16 9.13
CA LEU A 145 -3.80 -4.89 10.36
C LEU A 145 -5.31 -4.89 10.61
N ILE A 146 -5.86 -6.01 11.04
CA ILE A 146 -7.29 -6.17 11.28
C ILE A 146 -7.54 -6.68 12.68
N ALA A 147 -8.39 -5.99 13.44
CA ALA A 147 -9.03 -6.53 14.62
C ALA A 147 -10.50 -6.86 14.29
N THR A 148 -10.96 -8.05 14.64
CA THR A 148 -12.33 -8.47 14.33
C THR A 148 -12.88 -9.42 15.39
N ASN A 149 -14.20 -9.35 15.59
CA ASN A 149 -14.99 -10.40 16.25
C ASN A 149 -15.92 -11.11 15.23
N ILE A 150 -15.53 -11.07 13.94
CA ILE A 150 -16.27 -11.59 12.78
C ILE A 150 -17.52 -10.77 12.43
N HIS A 151 -18.22 -10.19 13.39
CA HIS A 151 -19.28 -9.24 13.11
C HIS A 151 -18.74 -7.85 12.80
N GLU A 152 -17.82 -7.38 13.58
CA GLU A 152 -17.22 -6.06 13.45
C GLU A 152 -15.78 -6.17 12.96
N PHE A 153 -15.44 -5.35 11.98
CA PHE A 153 -14.11 -5.26 11.39
C PHE A 153 -13.54 -3.87 11.58
N PHE A 154 -12.36 -3.82 12.18
CA PHE A 154 -11.53 -2.63 12.31
C PHE A 154 -10.24 -2.87 11.52
N ILE A 155 -10.08 -2.17 10.42
CA ILE A 155 -8.98 -2.35 9.48
C ILE A 155 -8.10 -1.11 9.53
N PHE A 156 -6.84 -1.28 9.92
CA PHE A 156 -5.84 -0.22 10.03
C PHE A 156 -4.85 -0.34 8.88
N ASP A 157 -4.59 0.77 8.18
CA ASP A 157 -3.48 0.82 7.23
C ASP A 157 -2.15 0.74 8.01
N ALA A 158 -1.23 -0.11 7.60
CA ALA A 158 0.08 -0.23 8.24
C ALA A 158 0.87 1.08 8.25
N HIS A 159 0.57 2.01 7.31
CA HIS A 159 1.14 3.35 7.32
C HIS A 159 0.73 4.17 8.56
N GLU A 160 -0.51 3.99 9.06
CA GLU A 160 -0.93 4.60 10.32
C GLU A 160 -0.12 4.06 11.50
N PHE A 161 0.10 2.74 11.55
CA PHE A 161 0.93 2.13 12.58
C PHE A 161 2.40 2.57 12.47
N GLU A 162 2.92 2.71 11.26
CA GLU A 162 4.26 3.26 11.03
C GLU A 162 4.37 4.68 11.59
N ARG A 163 3.43 5.56 11.23
CA ARG A 163 3.42 6.98 11.62
C ARG A 163 3.17 7.18 13.11
N LYS A 164 2.20 6.47 13.68
CA LYS A 164 1.75 6.70 15.06
C LYS A 164 2.59 5.94 16.10
N PHE A 165 3.07 4.75 15.76
CA PHE A 165 3.75 3.88 16.71
C PHE A 165 5.23 3.67 16.37
N TYR A 166 5.57 3.18 15.16
CA TYR A 166 6.96 2.85 14.86
C TYR A 166 7.88 4.08 14.80
N GLN A 167 7.40 5.23 14.32
CA GLN A 167 8.18 6.46 14.31
C GLN A 167 8.41 7.04 15.72
N ASN A 168 7.65 6.62 16.73
CA ASN A 168 7.85 7.00 18.12
C ASN A 168 9.12 6.32 18.66
N LYS A 169 10.17 7.11 18.86
CA LYS A 169 11.49 6.62 19.31
C LYS A 169 11.43 6.03 20.73
N GLN A 170 10.58 6.58 21.59
CA GLN A 170 10.42 6.12 22.96
C GLN A 170 9.73 4.77 22.99
N LEU A 171 8.61 4.59 22.27
CA LEU A 171 7.94 3.30 22.16
C LEU A 171 8.89 2.22 21.64
N ARG A 172 9.66 2.49 20.59
CA ARG A 172 10.63 1.52 20.07
C ARG A 172 11.70 1.14 21.08
N ARG A 173 12.19 2.10 21.87
CA ARG A 173 13.14 1.83 22.94
C ARG A 173 12.50 0.96 24.04
N GLU A 174 11.30 1.29 24.48
CA GLU A 174 10.59 0.52 25.51
C GLU A 174 10.25 -0.89 25.03
N PHE A 175 9.85 -1.04 23.77
CA PHE A 175 9.65 -2.34 23.14
C PHE A 175 10.96 -3.15 23.10
N GLN A 176 12.08 -2.54 22.73
CA GLN A 176 13.38 -3.22 22.73
C GLN A 176 13.81 -3.62 24.15
N ASP A 177 13.62 -2.74 25.14
CA ASP A 177 13.88 -3.05 26.56
C ASP A 177 13.01 -4.20 27.07
N PHE A 178 11.76 -4.28 26.60
CA PHE A 178 10.85 -5.39 26.89
C PHE A 178 11.34 -6.70 26.27
N VAL A 179 11.69 -6.71 24.99
CA VAL A 179 12.19 -7.90 24.29
C VAL A 179 13.51 -8.40 24.87
N ASP A 180 14.41 -7.49 25.24
CA ASP A 180 15.71 -7.81 25.82
C ASP A 180 15.64 -8.20 27.32
N GLY A 181 14.44 -8.24 27.90
CA GLY A 181 14.24 -8.58 29.32
C GLY A 181 14.76 -7.52 30.30
N ARG A 182 14.92 -6.27 29.87
CA ARG A 182 15.36 -5.16 30.73
C ARG A 182 14.22 -4.50 31.51
N LYS A 183 12.98 -4.88 31.24
CA LYS A 183 11.79 -4.47 32.00
C LYS A 183 11.53 -5.42 33.17
N THR A 184 10.64 -5.02 34.06
CA THR A 184 10.26 -5.80 35.25
C THR A 184 9.60 -7.13 34.96
N SER A 185 9.07 -7.30 33.72
CA SER A 185 8.48 -8.54 33.25
C SER A 185 8.66 -8.63 31.70
N ASN A 186 8.82 -9.85 31.22
CA ASN A 186 8.85 -10.19 29.79
C ASN A 186 7.56 -10.90 29.30
N LYS A 187 6.53 -10.96 30.17
CA LYS A 187 5.22 -11.52 29.80
C LYS A 187 4.47 -10.55 28.88
N THR A 188 3.74 -11.07 27.93
CA THR A 188 2.94 -10.28 26.98
C THR A 188 1.93 -9.36 27.69
N ASP A 189 1.33 -9.81 28.80
CA ASP A 189 0.41 -8.98 29.57
C ASP A 189 1.06 -7.68 30.08
N PHE A 190 2.35 -7.73 30.47
CA PHE A 190 3.08 -6.53 30.84
C PHE A 190 3.20 -5.54 29.67
N PHE A 191 3.48 -6.05 28.47
CA PHE A 191 3.52 -5.18 27.30
C PHE A 191 2.15 -4.52 27.06
N TYR A 192 1.06 -5.28 27.18
CA TYR A 192 -0.29 -4.77 26.95
C TYR A 192 -0.67 -3.69 27.96
N THR A 193 -0.49 -3.95 29.24
CA THR A 193 -0.95 -3.06 30.32
C THR A 193 -0.06 -1.85 30.54
N GLU A 194 1.26 -2.02 30.47
CA GLU A 194 2.21 -0.98 30.87
C GLU A 194 2.76 -0.19 29.67
N ILE A 195 2.90 -0.83 28.50
CA ILE A 195 3.48 -0.18 27.32
C ILE A 195 2.38 0.19 26.34
N ALA A 196 1.71 -0.79 25.73
CA ALA A 196 0.78 -0.56 24.63
C ALA A 196 -0.37 0.38 25.04
N THR A 197 -0.95 0.18 26.21
CA THR A 197 -2.04 1.03 26.73
C THR A 197 -1.66 2.50 26.71
N THR A 198 -0.47 2.87 27.17
CA THR A 198 -0.01 4.26 27.23
C THR A 198 0.04 4.89 25.83
N TYR A 199 0.69 4.23 24.89
CA TYR A 199 0.87 4.79 23.55
C TYR A 199 -0.39 4.76 22.69
N ILE A 200 -1.28 3.79 22.89
CA ILE A 200 -2.58 3.76 22.24
C ILE A 200 -3.45 4.90 22.78
N GLU A 201 -3.43 5.16 24.08
CA GLU A 201 -4.20 6.25 24.68
C GLU A 201 -3.81 7.62 24.11
N GLU A 202 -2.52 7.85 23.86
CA GLU A 202 -2.01 9.09 23.28
C GLU A 202 -2.51 9.35 21.85
N VAL A 203 -2.77 8.28 21.07
CA VAL A 203 -3.08 8.41 19.64
C VAL A 203 -4.50 8.02 19.26
N LYS A 204 -5.27 7.38 20.14
CA LYS A 204 -6.58 6.79 19.83
C LYS A 204 -7.55 7.73 19.12
N ASP A 205 -7.57 9.01 19.50
CA ASP A 205 -8.49 10.00 18.92
C ASP A 205 -8.08 10.46 17.51
N SER A 206 -6.84 10.17 17.11
CA SER A 206 -6.27 10.54 15.82
C SER A 206 -5.85 9.35 14.97
N LEU A 207 -6.14 8.13 15.42
CA LEU A 207 -5.83 6.90 14.69
C LEU A 207 -6.91 6.65 13.65
N GLU A 208 -6.52 6.57 12.37
CA GLU A 208 -7.44 6.30 11.28
C GLU A 208 -7.65 4.80 11.08
N TYR A 209 -8.91 4.40 10.91
CA TYR A 209 -9.28 3.01 10.64
C TYR A 209 -10.56 2.91 9.84
N THR A 210 -10.68 1.82 9.08
CA THR A 210 -11.92 1.46 8.40
C THR A 210 -12.77 0.60 9.31
N TYR A 211 -14.03 0.95 9.47
CA TYR A 211 -14.98 0.18 10.27
C TYR A 211 -16.21 -0.21 9.46
N PHE A 212 -16.65 -1.44 9.64
CA PHE A 212 -17.97 -1.89 9.23
C PHE A 212 -18.44 -3.07 10.09
N ASN A 213 -19.75 -3.21 10.20
CA ASN A 213 -20.39 -4.37 10.80
C ASN A 213 -20.92 -5.30 9.71
N LEU A 214 -20.46 -6.55 9.69
CA LEU A 214 -20.83 -7.53 8.68
C LEU A 214 -22.32 -7.89 8.73
N GLN A 215 -22.95 -7.77 9.91
CA GLN A 215 -24.37 -8.01 10.09
C GLN A 215 -25.24 -7.04 9.27
N ASP A 216 -24.75 -5.82 9.02
CA ASP A 216 -25.44 -4.81 8.19
C ASP A 216 -25.55 -5.23 6.72
N TYR A 217 -24.75 -6.20 6.29
CA TYR A 217 -24.73 -6.70 4.91
C TYR A 217 -25.53 -8.02 4.74
N GLN A 218 -25.92 -8.69 5.82
CA GLN A 218 -26.57 -9.99 5.78
C GLN A 218 -27.88 -9.97 4.99
N HIS A 219 -28.71 -8.95 5.23
CA HIS A 219 -30.00 -8.78 4.54
C HIS A 219 -29.84 -8.45 3.04
N LEU A 220 -28.65 -8.07 2.59
CA LEU A 220 -28.35 -7.75 1.19
C LEU A 220 -28.03 -9.01 0.37
N LEU A 221 -27.62 -10.10 1.04
CA LEU A 221 -27.22 -11.34 0.35
C LEU A 221 -28.33 -11.97 -0.46
N ASP A 222 -29.58 -11.78 -0.02
CA ASP A 222 -30.77 -12.39 -0.66
C ASP A 222 -31.46 -11.39 -1.61
N ARG A 223 -30.93 -10.18 -1.76
CA ARG A 223 -31.46 -9.15 -2.65
C ARG A 223 -30.71 -9.13 -3.97
N THR A 224 -31.44 -8.81 -5.05
CA THR A 224 -30.93 -8.75 -6.43
C THR A 224 -30.91 -7.33 -7.01
N ASP A 225 -31.35 -6.33 -6.25
CA ASP A 225 -31.37 -4.95 -6.71
C ASP A 225 -29.96 -4.32 -6.80
N SER A 226 -29.84 -3.28 -7.61
CA SER A 226 -28.56 -2.62 -7.88
C SER A 226 -27.93 -1.97 -6.64
N SER A 227 -28.71 -1.54 -5.66
CA SER A 227 -28.21 -0.92 -4.44
C SER A 227 -27.57 -1.95 -3.51
N ALA A 228 -28.23 -3.12 -3.34
CA ALA A 228 -27.67 -4.25 -2.59
C ALA A 228 -26.40 -4.75 -3.24
N SER A 229 -26.43 -4.94 -4.57
CA SER A 229 -25.25 -5.37 -5.33
C SER A 229 -24.07 -4.42 -5.18
N ARG A 230 -24.28 -3.09 -5.21
CA ARG A 230 -23.23 -2.10 -5.03
C ARG A 230 -22.55 -2.20 -3.65
N LYS A 231 -23.33 -2.33 -2.57
CA LYS A 231 -22.79 -2.48 -1.22
C LYS A 231 -22.00 -3.78 -1.04
N LEU A 232 -22.49 -4.88 -1.61
CA LEU A 232 -21.79 -6.17 -1.59
C LEU A 232 -20.50 -6.13 -2.44
N ILE A 233 -20.48 -5.39 -3.54
CA ILE A 233 -19.27 -5.13 -4.33
C ILE A 233 -18.25 -4.33 -3.54
N GLU A 234 -18.66 -3.32 -2.79
CA GLU A 234 -17.77 -2.58 -1.89
C GLU A 234 -17.16 -3.50 -0.84
N LEU A 235 -17.99 -4.38 -0.23
CA LEU A 235 -17.54 -5.36 0.75
C LEU A 235 -16.58 -6.40 0.13
N TYR A 236 -16.87 -6.90 -1.06
CA TYR A 236 -15.97 -7.77 -1.82
C TYR A 236 -14.58 -7.13 -1.98
N LYS A 237 -14.57 -5.88 -2.43
CA LYS A 237 -13.32 -5.14 -2.69
C LYS A 237 -12.51 -4.87 -1.43
N ILE A 238 -13.16 -4.61 -0.31
CA ILE A 238 -12.47 -4.41 0.99
C ILE A 238 -11.74 -5.67 1.43
N PHE A 239 -12.33 -6.85 1.24
CA PHE A 239 -11.69 -8.11 1.62
C PHE A 239 -10.67 -8.63 0.61
N SER A 240 -10.67 -8.09 -0.62
CA SER A 240 -9.81 -8.60 -1.69
C SER A 240 -8.32 -8.45 -1.38
N ASP A 241 -7.53 -9.38 -1.88
CA ASP A 241 -6.06 -9.33 -1.86
C ASP A 241 -5.53 -8.07 -2.55
N THR A 242 -6.17 -7.63 -3.64
CA THR A 242 -5.87 -6.39 -4.34
C THR A 242 -5.91 -5.18 -3.40
N HIS A 243 -6.89 -5.10 -2.50
CA HIS A 243 -6.96 -4.02 -1.52
C HIS A 243 -6.03 -4.28 -0.32
N LEU A 244 -6.21 -5.41 0.38
CA LEU A 244 -5.53 -5.68 1.66
C LEU A 244 -4.04 -6.01 1.52
N LEU A 245 -3.57 -6.44 0.35
CA LEU A 245 -2.13 -6.60 0.07
C LEU A 245 -1.59 -5.49 -0.82
N LYS A 246 -2.41 -4.46 -1.14
CA LYS A 246 -2.05 -3.32 -2.00
C LYS A 246 -1.44 -3.77 -3.32
N LEU A 247 -2.05 -4.77 -3.97
CA LEU A 247 -1.60 -5.27 -5.26
C LEU A 247 -1.95 -4.31 -6.38
N SER A 248 -1.14 -4.30 -7.43
CA SER A 248 -1.47 -3.59 -8.66
C SER A 248 -2.63 -4.26 -9.39
N PHE A 249 -3.51 -3.47 -10.01
CA PHE A 249 -4.67 -3.94 -10.75
C PHE A 249 -4.75 -3.26 -12.13
N GLN A 250 -5.51 -3.85 -13.05
CA GLN A 250 -5.78 -3.21 -14.34
C GLN A 250 -6.39 -1.81 -14.12
N ASN A 251 -5.84 -0.80 -14.75
CA ASN A 251 -6.20 0.63 -14.59
C ASN A 251 -5.73 1.30 -13.29
N ASP A 252 -4.80 0.73 -12.57
CA ASP A 252 -4.13 1.45 -11.50
C ASP A 252 -3.26 2.56 -12.10
N SER A 253 -3.76 3.78 -12.06
CA SER A 253 -3.03 4.95 -12.55
C SER A 253 -1.75 5.27 -11.75
N ASN A 254 -1.57 4.62 -10.60
CA ASN A 254 -0.39 4.79 -9.75
C ASN A 254 0.59 3.63 -9.88
N SER A 255 0.23 2.54 -10.55
CA SER A 255 1.16 1.44 -10.80
C SER A 255 1.97 1.70 -12.07
N LEU A 256 3.27 1.70 -11.92
CA LEU A 256 4.18 1.71 -13.06
C LEU A 256 4.03 0.38 -13.81
N ASN A 257 3.65 0.42 -15.07
CA ASN A 257 3.62 -0.77 -15.90
C ASN A 257 5.02 -1.38 -15.96
N ARG A 258 5.15 -2.65 -15.55
CA ARG A 258 6.47 -3.33 -15.50
C ARG A 258 7.16 -3.36 -16.86
N GLY A 259 6.41 -3.54 -17.94
CA GLY A 259 6.94 -3.46 -19.31
C GLY A 259 7.51 -2.07 -19.59
N PHE A 260 6.75 -1.02 -19.32
CA PHE A 260 7.21 0.37 -19.47
C PHE A 260 8.43 0.67 -18.60
N TYR A 261 8.46 0.19 -17.35
CA TYR A 261 9.61 0.36 -16.47
C TYR A 261 10.88 -0.32 -17.02
N THR A 262 10.75 -1.54 -17.53
CA THR A 262 11.86 -2.27 -18.15
C THR A 262 12.39 -1.54 -19.39
N GLU A 263 11.50 -1.04 -20.26
CA GLU A 263 11.88 -0.24 -21.42
C GLU A 263 12.56 1.07 -21.02
N LEU A 264 12.05 1.72 -19.97
CA LEU A 264 12.66 2.95 -19.44
C LEU A 264 14.09 2.72 -18.97
N LEU A 265 14.34 1.65 -18.20
CA LEU A 265 15.69 1.27 -17.77
C LEU A 265 16.60 0.98 -18.99
N HIS A 266 16.06 0.33 -20.02
CA HIS A 266 16.78 0.05 -21.24
C HIS A 266 17.16 1.32 -21.99
N ILE A 267 16.21 2.25 -22.20
CA ILE A 267 16.44 3.55 -22.87
C ILE A 267 17.47 4.38 -22.11
N ILE A 268 17.38 4.42 -20.80
CA ILE A 268 18.37 5.16 -19.98
C ILE A 268 19.75 4.48 -20.00
N GLY A 269 19.83 3.15 -20.10
CA GLY A 269 21.07 2.41 -20.09
C GLY A 269 21.50 1.88 -18.70
N ILE A 270 20.53 1.68 -17.81
CA ILE A 270 20.73 1.20 -16.45
C ILE A 270 20.07 -0.16 -16.22
N GLU A 271 20.39 -0.81 -15.12
CA GLU A 271 19.79 -2.10 -14.73
C GLU A 271 19.52 -2.20 -13.24
N GLU A 272 18.58 -3.05 -12.86
CA GLU A 272 18.37 -3.44 -11.48
C GLU A 272 19.35 -4.56 -11.08
N ARG A 273 19.97 -4.39 -9.92
CA ARG A 273 20.82 -5.42 -9.29
C ARG A 273 20.37 -5.66 -7.86
N LYS A 274 20.38 -6.91 -7.44
CA LYS A 274 20.17 -7.25 -6.02
C LYS A 274 21.51 -7.22 -5.28
N GLU A 275 21.61 -6.33 -4.30
CA GLU A 275 22.74 -6.20 -3.41
C GLU A 275 22.25 -6.27 -1.95
N ASN A 276 22.76 -7.20 -1.17
CA ASN A 276 22.41 -7.36 0.26
C ASN A 276 20.88 -7.33 0.52
N ASN A 277 20.11 -8.09 -0.26
CA ASN A 277 18.65 -8.13 -0.22
C ASN A 277 17.92 -6.80 -0.57
N LYS A 278 18.62 -5.82 -1.12
CA LYS A 278 18.03 -4.60 -1.66
C LYS A 278 18.14 -4.61 -3.17
N THR A 279 17.13 -4.13 -3.86
CA THR A 279 17.20 -3.82 -5.28
C THR A 279 17.81 -2.42 -5.42
N VAL A 280 18.91 -2.33 -6.12
CA VAL A 280 19.59 -1.07 -6.45
C VAL A 280 19.62 -0.88 -7.96
N ILE A 281 19.54 0.37 -8.41
CA ILE A 281 19.68 0.74 -9.82
C ILE A 281 21.14 1.10 -10.05
N VAL A 282 21.75 0.45 -11.03
CA VAL A 282 23.19 0.62 -11.33
C VAL A 282 23.41 0.79 -12.83
N ARG A 283 24.55 1.42 -13.17
CA ARG A 283 25.05 1.44 -14.56
C ARG A 283 25.35 0.02 -15.01
N LYS A 284 25.05 -0.31 -16.27
CA LYS A 284 25.36 -1.61 -16.85
C LYS A 284 26.87 -1.90 -16.82
N ALA A 285 27.24 -3.17 -16.72
CA ALA A 285 28.62 -3.59 -16.88
C ALA A 285 29.16 -3.18 -18.26
N VAL A 286 30.47 -2.93 -18.35
CA VAL A 286 31.10 -2.34 -19.55
C VAL A 286 30.73 -3.10 -20.83
N GLU A 287 30.71 -4.43 -20.78
CA GLU A 287 30.44 -5.30 -21.92
C GLU A 287 28.95 -5.25 -22.37
N ARG A 288 28.08 -4.68 -21.55
CA ARG A 288 26.62 -4.59 -21.81
C ARG A 288 26.14 -3.15 -21.99
N ARG A 289 27.05 -2.19 -22.00
CA ARG A 289 26.72 -0.78 -22.26
C ARG A 289 26.38 -0.58 -23.72
N ASP A 290 25.36 0.21 -23.95
CA ASP A 290 24.93 0.63 -25.29
C ASP A 290 25.24 2.12 -25.42
N GLU A 291 26.16 2.49 -26.30
CA GLU A 291 26.56 3.87 -26.56
C GLU A 291 25.39 4.75 -27.03
N ALA A 292 24.36 4.14 -27.61
CA ALA A 292 23.13 4.83 -28.01
C ALA A 292 22.16 5.07 -26.85
N SER A 293 22.39 4.47 -25.67
CA SER A 293 21.56 4.74 -24.50
C SER A 293 21.72 6.18 -24.01
N LEU A 294 20.69 6.72 -23.40
CA LEU A 294 20.67 8.12 -22.97
C LEU A 294 21.82 8.45 -22.03
N LEU A 295 22.15 7.58 -21.07
CA LEU A 295 23.22 7.77 -20.10
C LEU A 295 24.60 7.74 -20.76
N GLU A 296 24.90 6.72 -21.56
CA GLU A 296 26.22 6.58 -22.17
C GLU A 296 26.47 7.70 -23.19
N ASN A 297 25.49 8.05 -23.99
CA ASN A 297 25.58 9.19 -24.90
C ASN A 297 25.81 10.51 -24.15
N THR A 298 25.08 10.75 -23.05
CA THR A 298 25.28 11.96 -22.23
C THR A 298 26.66 11.99 -21.60
N ILE A 299 27.16 10.85 -21.09
CA ILE A 299 28.52 10.74 -20.57
C ILE A 299 29.54 11.12 -21.63
N ASN A 300 29.44 10.54 -22.83
CA ASN A 300 30.36 10.78 -23.93
C ASN A 300 30.37 12.27 -24.35
N GLN A 301 29.19 12.92 -24.39
CA GLN A 301 29.08 14.34 -24.72
C GLN A 301 29.71 15.23 -23.63
N LEU A 302 29.39 14.98 -22.37
CA LEU A 302 29.95 15.76 -21.23
C LEU A 302 31.46 15.65 -21.15
N ASP A 303 32.01 14.47 -21.45
CA ASP A 303 33.45 14.24 -21.49
C ASP A 303 34.12 14.94 -22.67
N ALA A 304 33.57 14.79 -23.87
CA ALA A 304 34.08 15.38 -25.08
C ALA A 304 34.10 16.92 -25.05
N GLU A 305 33.11 17.54 -24.41
CA GLU A 305 32.99 19.00 -24.29
C GLU A 305 33.64 19.58 -23.04
N ASP A 306 34.24 18.73 -22.17
CA ASP A 306 34.84 19.10 -20.89
C ASP A 306 33.91 19.94 -19.99
N CYS A 307 32.61 19.59 -20.02
CA CYS A 307 31.57 20.37 -19.34
C CYS A 307 31.70 20.39 -17.81
N LEU A 308 32.43 19.45 -17.22
CA LEU A 308 32.60 19.36 -15.77
C LEU A 308 33.50 20.47 -15.15
N ARG A 309 34.23 21.21 -15.96
CA ARG A 309 35.11 22.30 -15.45
C ARG A 309 34.35 23.37 -14.67
N HIS A 310 33.10 23.61 -15.01
CA HIS A 310 32.26 24.66 -14.44
C HIS A 310 31.37 24.17 -13.29
N ILE A 311 31.43 22.88 -12.96
CA ILE A 311 30.57 22.25 -11.95
C ILE A 311 31.36 22.11 -10.64
N ASN A 312 30.69 22.43 -9.50
CA ASN A 312 31.33 22.24 -8.19
C ASN A 312 31.46 20.71 -7.91
N GLY A 313 32.70 20.22 -8.13
CA GLY A 313 33.01 18.80 -8.12
C GLY A 313 32.69 18.06 -6.81
N ARG A 314 32.64 18.75 -5.68
CA ARG A 314 32.36 18.11 -4.36
C ARG A 314 30.95 17.62 -4.20
N LEU A 315 30.01 18.09 -5.02
CA LEU A 315 28.59 17.70 -4.95
C LEU A 315 28.32 16.38 -5.69
N TYR A 316 29.16 16.00 -6.65
CA TYR A 316 28.88 14.91 -7.59
C TYR A 316 29.78 13.69 -7.44
N GLY A 317 30.79 13.72 -6.58
CA GLY A 317 31.66 12.57 -6.33
C GLY A 317 33.11 12.92 -6.05
N ASN A 318 33.92 11.92 -5.71
CA ASN A 318 35.29 12.09 -5.27
C ASN A 318 36.29 12.11 -6.43
N ASP A 319 36.00 11.40 -7.51
CA ASP A 319 36.83 11.33 -8.70
C ASP A 319 36.10 11.82 -9.97
N TYR A 320 36.82 11.86 -11.09
CA TYR A 320 36.27 12.36 -12.35
C TYR A 320 35.16 11.47 -12.92
N GLU A 321 35.36 10.16 -12.89
CA GLU A 321 34.43 9.19 -13.43
C GLU A 321 33.10 9.17 -12.64
N GLU A 322 33.19 9.24 -11.31
CA GLU A 322 32.02 9.29 -10.45
C GLU A 322 31.23 10.59 -10.69
N ARG A 323 31.92 11.71 -10.83
CA ARG A 323 31.30 13.02 -11.13
C ARG A 323 30.62 13.01 -12.49
N LEU A 324 31.30 12.48 -13.51
CA LEU A 324 30.77 12.39 -14.87
C LEU A 324 29.49 11.55 -14.91
N PHE A 325 29.51 10.38 -14.24
CA PHE A 325 28.35 9.52 -14.13
C PHE A 325 27.18 10.21 -13.40
N ASN A 326 27.43 10.83 -12.25
CA ASN A 326 26.36 11.43 -11.44
C ASN A 326 25.73 12.66 -12.12
N VAL A 327 26.51 13.49 -12.78
CA VAL A 327 25.99 14.62 -13.58
C VAL A 327 25.17 14.11 -14.76
N ALA A 328 25.68 13.13 -15.51
CA ALA A 328 24.96 12.54 -16.61
C ALA A 328 23.62 11.90 -16.16
N MET A 329 23.63 11.19 -15.04
CA MET A 329 22.43 10.59 -14.47
C MET A 329 21.39 11.64 -14.07
N GLU A 330 21.81 12.74 -13.41
CA GLU A 330 20.92 13.84 -13.05
C GLU A 330 20.29 14.50 -14.29
N LEU A 331 21.06 14.71 -15.35
CA LEU A 331 20.56 15.23 -16.62
C LEU A 331 19.55 14.27 -17.27
N CYS A 332 19.86 12.96 -17.30
CA CYS A 332 18.94 11.94 -17.82
C CYS A 332 17.62 11.95 -17.04
N ILE A 333 17.66 11.94 -15.71
CA ILE A 333 16.45 11.97 -14.87
C ILE A 333 15.67 13.26 -15.11
N THR A 334 16.34 14.40 -15.21
CA THR A 334 15.70 15.69 -15.45
C THR A 334 14.94 15.69 -16.77
N TRP A 335 15.55 15.20 -17.85
CA TRP A 335 14.90 15.14 -19.16
C TRP A 335 13.77 14.12 -19.21
N MET A 336 13.95 12.97 -18.58
CA MET A 336 12.87 11.97 -18.47
C MET A 336 11.65 12.55 -17.74
N ASN A 337 11.86 13.27 -16.64
CA ASN A 337 10.79 13.94 -15.91
C ASN A 337 10.08 15.00 -16.77
N ARG A 338 10.82 15.77 -17.57
CA ARG A 338 10.24 16.75 -18.51
C ARG A 338 9.37 16.08 -19.57
N ILE A 339 9.86 15.01 -20.19
CA ILE A 339 9.10 14.26 -21.21
C ILE A 339 7.84 13.64 -20.61
N LEU A 340 7.94 13.02 -19.42
CA LEU A 340 6.80 12.45 -18.73
C LEU A 340 5.76 13.52 -18.35
N PHE A 341 6.21 14.67 -17.88
CA PHE A 341 5.33 15.82 -17.60
C PHE A 341 4.58 16.29 -18.86
N LEU A 342 5.30 16.45 -19.97
CA LEU A 342 4.70 16.85 -21.26
C LEU A 342 3.66 15.82 -21.72
N LYS A 343 3.95 14.53 -21.53
CA LYS A 343 3.03 13.44 -21.90
C LYS A 343 1.77 13.42 -21.03
N LEU A 344 1.91 13.69 -19.74
CA LEU A 344 0.77 13.84 -18.82
C LEU A 344 -0.09 15.06 -19.19
N LEU A 345 0.55 16.18 -19.54
CA LEU A 345 -0.15 17.39 -19.98
C LEU A 345 -0.93 17.13 -21.28
N GLU A 346 -0.29 16.48 -22.26
CA GLU A 346 -0.97 16.08 -23.52
C GLU A 346 -2.19 15.21 -23.23
N ALA A 347 -2.04 14.21 -22.35
CA ALA A 347 -3.14 13.30 -21.99
C ALA A 347 -4.32 14.06 -21.33
N GLN A 348 -4.03 15.06 -20.48
CA GLN A 348 -5.07 15.91 -19.90
C GLN A 348 -5.76 16.78 -20.92
N MET A 349 -5.02 17.40 -21.84
CA MET A 349 -5.59 18.23 -22.90
C MET A 349 -6.49 17.40 -23.83
N LEU A 350 -6.04 16.21 -24.24
CA LEU A 350 -6.85 15.27 -25.04
C LEU A 350 -8.14 14.90 -24.30
N LYS A 351 -8.07 14.64 -23.00
CA LYS A 351 -9.25 14.33 -22.19
C LYS A 351 -10.23 15.48 -22.10
N TYR A 352 -9.75 16.71 -21.92
CA TYR A 352 -10.57 17.91 -21.88
C TYR A 352 -11.28 18.21 -23.21
N HIS A 353 -10.63 17.85 -24.32
CA HIS A 353 -11.13 18.11 -25.68
C HIS A 353 -11.68 16.85 -26.36
N ASN A 354 -12.23 15.89 -25.58
CA ASN A 354 -12.91 14.70 -26.08
C ASN A 354 -12.07 13.83 -27.05
N GLY A 355 -10.75 13.83 -26.88
CA GLY A 355 -9.82 13.05 -27.71
C GLY A 355 -9.43 13.71 -29.02
N ASP A 356 -9.72 14.99 -29.23
CA ASP A 356 -9.37 15.71 -30.45
C ASP A 356 -7.84 15.69 -30.68
N ALA A 357 -7.42 15.10 -31.79
CA ALA A 357 -6.02 14.88 -32.15
C ALA A 357 -5.23 16.20 -32.36
N ILE A 358 -5.88 17.34 -32.51
CA ILE A 358 -5.20 18.64 -32.67
C ILE A 358 -4.36 18.97 -31.42
N TYR A 359 -4.80 18.50 -30.25
CA TYR A 359 -4.13 18.68 -28.96
C TYR A 359 -3.02 17.68 -28.70
N LYS A 360 -2.78 16.74 -29.60
CA LYS A 360 -1.65 15.81 -29.53
C LYS A 360 -0.39 16.51 -30.03
N PHE A 361 0.44 17.01 -29.11
CA PHE A 361 1.63 17.78 -29.45
C PHE A 361 2.94 16.99 -29.32
N LEU A 362 3.01 15.93 -28.50
CA LEU A 362 4.15 15.03 -28.41
C LEU A 362 4.01 13.85 -29.37
N SER A 363 4.21 14.10 -30.63
CA SER A 363 4.22 13.07 -31.66
C SER A 363 5.43 13.23 -32.58
N ILE A 364 5.91 12.14 -33.14
CA ILE A 364 7.05 12.13 -34.06
C ILE A 364 6.84 13.01 -35.28
N THR A 365 5.61 13.38 -35.61
CA THR A 365 5.26 14.29 -36.70
C THR A 365 5.36 15.78 -36.30
N LYS A 366 5.48 16.09 -35.04
CA LYS A 366 5.57 17.47 -34.53
C LYS A 366 6.87 17.75 -33.77
N ILE A 367 7.47 16.73 -33.21
CA ILE A 367 8.75 16.77 -32.50
C ILE A 367 9.68 15.81 -33.20
N HIS A 368 10.62 16.35 -33.97
CA HIS A 368 11.52 15.58 -34.80
C HIS A 368 12.86 15.31 -34.12
N ASP A 369 13.27 16.22 -33.25
CA ASP A 369 14.55 16.18 -32.58
C ASP A 369 14.51 16.81 -31.18
N TYR A 370 15.68 16.89 -30.57
CA TYR A 370 15.86 17.48 -29.24
C TYR A 370 15.59 18.99 -29.21
N ASP A 371 15.93 19.71 -30.28
CA ASP A 371 15.75 21.16 -30.35
C ASP A 371 14.26 21.53 -30.39
N ASP A 372 13.45 20.75 -31.08
CA ASP A 372 11.99 20.89 -31.06
C ASP A 372 11.44 20.67 -29.64
N LEU A 373 11.92 19.64 -28.95
CA LEU A 373 11.51 19.34 -27.57
C LEU A 373 11.96 20.44 -26.59
N ASN A 374 13.18 20.93 -26.73
CA ASN A 374 13.74 22.02 -25.94
C ASN A 374 12.96 23.31 -26.16
N THR A 375 12.62 23.62 -27.40
CA THR A 375 11.81 24.78 -27.79
C THR A 375 10.42 24.68 -27.16
N LEU A 376 9.75 23.53 -27.27
CA LEU A 376 8.46 23.30 -26.64
C LEU A 376 8.50 23.52 -25.14
N PHE A 377 9.51 22.98 -24.47
CA PHE A 377 9.59 23.09 -23.00
C PHE A 377 9.93 24.51 -22.55
N PHE A 378 10.97 25.12 -23.08
CA PHE A 378 11.48 26.40 -22.59
C PHE A 378 10.84 27.63 -23.22
N GLN A 379 10.47 27.57 -24.47
CA GLN A 379 9.92 28.76 -25.17
C GLN A 379 8.38 28.81 -25.13
N VAL A 380 7.72 27.69 -24.94
CA VAL A 380 6.26 27.63 -24.89
C VAL A 380 5.75 27.50 -23.46
N LEU A 381 6.24 26.49 -22.70
CA LEU A 381 5.68 26.14 -21.39
C LEU A 381 6.35 26.83 -20.21
N ALA A 382 7.66 27.04 -20.25
CA ALA A 382 8.41 27.68 -19.16
C ALA A 382 8.62 29.20 -19.38
N ARG A 383 7.90 29.78 -20.34
CA ARG A 383 7.96 31.22 -20.60
C ARG A 383 7.22 31.98 -19.49
N ASP A 384 7.89 32.91 -18.84
CA ASP A 384 7.25 33.82 -17.91
C ASP A 384 6.14 34.58 -18.61
N MET A 385 4.93 34.54 -18.03
CA MET A 385 3.77 35.29 -18.50
C MET A 385 3.82 36.73 -18.00
#